data_8562487333362bb7d1621e60b8455759
#
_entry.id   8562487333362bb7d1621e60b8455759
#
_cell.length_a   1.000
_cell.length_b   1.000
_cell.length_c   1.000
_cell.angle_alpha   90.00
_cell.angle_beta   90.00
_cell.angle_gamma   90.00
#
_symmetry.space_group_name_H-M   'P 1'
#
loop_
_entity.id
_entity.type
_entity.pdbx_description
1 polymer ?
#
loop_
_entity_poly.entity_id
_entity_poly.type
_entity_poly.pdbx_seq_one_letter_code
_entity_poly.pdbx_strand_id
1 'polypeptide(L)'
;MDSETVLSVTDLGSCCRRLGWALGMTTAVVANAAEVSVAVAANFAAPMQAIAQAFEQDTGHKAVLAFGSSGSFYAQIMNGAPFQVLLAADATTPEQLEKAALAVPGSRFTYATGRLVLWSKQAAGVDANGAVLRAGSFRKLAVANPKLAPYGAAAYETLQSLGLLQSLRGRLVEGQNIGQAYQFVASGNAELGLLALSQVYVEGRLSQGSGWIVPAHLHRPITQAAVLLKAGRDQPAALALLAYLKGAKALSVMRAYGYEP
;
A
#
# COMPACT_ATOMS: atom_id res chain seq x y z
N MET A 1 -67.48 52.97 60.59
CA MET A 1 -67.47 54.00 59.57
C MET A 1 -66.71 53.37 58.41
N ASP A 2 -67.47 52.67 57.63
CA ASP A 2 -67.93 53.07 56.29
C ASP A 2 -66.77 52.91 55.33
N SER A 3 -66.81 52.29 54.21
CA SER A 3 -67.87 51.64 53.41
C SER A 3 -67.13 50.94 52.25
N GLU A 4 -67.54 49.77 52.00
CA GLU A 4 -67.94 49.29 50.65
C GLU A 4 -67.39 50.01 49.41
N THR A 5 -66.84 49.29 48.47
CA THR A 5 -67.54 49.09 47.20
C THR A 5 -66.91 47.98 46.38
N VAL A 6 -67.75 47.12 45.92
CA VAL A 6 -67.67 46.03 44.96
C VAL A 6 -67.51 46.61 43.50
N LEU A 7 -66.99 45.82 42.63
CA LEU A 7 -67.22 45.62 41.22
C LEU A 7 -65.85 45.41 40.47
N SER A 8 -65.67 44.58 39.53
CA SER A 8 -66.47 43.67 38.71
C SER A 8 -65.49 43.02 37.70
N VAL A 9 -65.64 41.77 37.53
CA VAL A 9 -65.37 40.93 36.36
C VAL A 9 -65.10 41.66 35.02
N THR A 10 -64.04 41.27 34.31
CA THR A 10 -64.13 40.82 32.91
C THR A 10 -62.83 40.18 32.47
N ASP A 11 -62.94 38.93 32.13
CA ASP A 11 -62.41 38.18 31.02
C ASP A 11 -61.52 38.88 30.01
N LEU A 12 -60.40 38.20 29.67
CA LEU A 12 -59.85 38.07 28.30
C LEU A 12 -58.51 37.29 28.39
N GLY A 13 -58.54 36.12 28.02
CA GLY A 13 -58.11 35.81 26.63
C GLY A 13 -56.88 34.97 26.64
N SER A 14 -57.12 33.70 26.64
CA SER A 14 -56.24 32.61 26.24
C SER A 14 -55.24 33.01 25.14
N CYS A 15 -53.96 32.83 25.34
CA CYS A 15 -53.01 32.55 24.26
C CYS A 15 -51.85 31.71 24.76
N CYS A 16 -52.12 30.40 24.99
CA CYS A 16 -51.07 29.41 25.13
C CYS A 16 -50.40 29.19 23.77
N ARG A 17 -49.32 29.90 23.49
CA ARG A 17 -48.36 29.54 22.45
C ARG A 17 -47.53 28.35 22.96
N ARG A 18 -47.97 27.15 22.56
CA ARG A 18 -47.18 25.94 22.63
C ARG A 18 -45.97 26.09 21.71
N LEU A 19 -44.82 26.47 22.21
CA LEU A 19 -43.54 26.30 21.53
C LEU A 19 -43.19 24.82 21.59
N GLY A 20 -43.54 24.08 20.50
CA GLY A 20 -43.06 22.72 20.32
C GLY A 20 -41.57 22.75 20.00
N TRP A 21 -40.75 22.38 20.94
CA TRP A 21 -39.36 22.06 20.70
C TRP A 21 -39.31 20.71 19.98
N ALA A 22 -39.16 20.74 18.66
CA ALA A 22 -38.79 19.55 17.88
C ALA A 22 -37.33 19.23 18.22
N LEU A 23 -37.14 18.29 19.15
CA LEU A 23 -35.84 17.66 19.40
C LEU A 23 -35.49 16.84 18.16
N GLY A 24 -34.73 17.44 17.22
CA GLY A 24 -34.12 16.72 16.11
C GLY A 24 -33.12 15.70 16.69
N MET A 25 -33.54 14.44 16.83
CA MET A 25 -32.61 13.33 17.05
C MET A 25 -31.75 13.17 15.80
N THR A 26 -30.57 13.82 15.81
CA THR A 26 -29.48 13.43 14.91
C THR A 26 -28.99 12.06 15.39
N THR A 27 -29.45 11.00 14.75
CA THR A 27 -28.84 9.68 14.88
C THR A 27 -27.42 9.79 14.34
N ALA A 28 -26.45 9.97 15.23
CA ALA A 28 -25.05 9.77 14.90
C ALA A 28 -24.92 8.30 14.46
N VAL A 29 -24.71 8.07 13.18
CA VAL A 29 -24.30 6.78 12.65
C VAL A 29 -22.92 6.53 13.26
N VAL A 30 -22.87 5.76 14.35
CA VAL A 30 -21.63 5.25 14.90
C VAL A 30 -21.06 4.33 13.82
N ALA A 31 -20.10 4.82 13.05
CA ALA A 31 -19.34 4.00 12.14
C ALA A 31 -18.69 2.90 12.99
N ASN A 32 -19.16 1.67 12.85
CA ASN A 32 -18.64 0.54 13.61
C ASN A 32 -17.21 0.29 13.11
N ALA A 33 -16.22 0.58 13.96
CA ALA A 33 -14.81 0.33 13.67
C ALA A 33 -14.64 -1.16 13.38
N ALA A 34 -14.12 -1.48 12.18
CA ALA A 34 -13.91 -2.85 11.74
C ALA A 34 -12.47 -3.02 11.24
N GLU A 35 -11.93 -4.24 11.38
CA GLU A 35 -10.61 -4.58 10.85
C GLU A 35 -10.72 -5.17 9.44
N VAL A 36 -9.72 -4.89 8.61
CA VAL A 36 -9.53 -5.51 7.30
C VAL A 36 -8.17 -6.19 7.22
N SER A 37 -8.16 -7.49 6.91
CA SER A 37 -6.92 -8.26 6.71
C SER A 37 -6.40 -8.07 5.29
N VAL A 38 -5.17 -7.54 5.18
CA VAL A 38 -4.58 -7.11 3.91
C VAL A 38 -3.27 -7.83 3.64
N ALA A 39 -3.18 -8.55 2.52
CA ALA A 39 -1.94 -9.07 1.98
C ALA A 39 -1.27 -7.97 1.12
N VAL A 40 -0.06 -7.57 1.48
CA VAL A 40 0.64 -6.44 0.83
C VAL A 40 1.99 -6.89 0.31
N ALA A 41 2.25 -6.70 -0.98
CA ALA A 41 3.57 -6.93 -1.54
C ALA A 41 4.63 -6.08 -0.83
N ALA A 42 5.74 -6.70 -0.43
CA ALA A 42 6.72 -6.12 0.49
C ALA A 42 7.38 -4.81 -0.01
N ASN A 43 7.38 -4.55 -1.32
CA ASN A 43 7.81 -3.28 -1.88
C ASN A 43 6.91 -2.10 -1.46
N PHE A 44 5.65 -2.37 -1.13
CA PHE A 44 4.66 -1.37 -0.77
C PHE A 44 4.50 -1.23 0.77
N ALA A 45 5.39 -1.83 1.56
CA ALA A 45 5.26 -1.88 3.01
C ALA A 45 5.24 -0.49 3.66
N ALA A 46 6.25 0.35 3.40
CA ALA A 46 6.33 1.68 4.00
C ALA A 46 5.16 2.60 3.57
N PRO A 47 4.84 2.76 2.27
CA PRO A 47 3.68 3.55 1.87
C PRO A 47 2.37 3.00 2.41
N MET A 48 2.18 1.66 2.45
CA MET A 48 0.94 1.09 2.97
C MET A 48 0.78 1.30 4.48
N GLN A 49 1.85 1.29 5.26
CA GLN A 49 1.81 1.64 6.69
C GLN A 49 1.33 3.10 6.89
N ALA A 50 1.87 4.05 6.11
CA ALA A 50 1.43 5.44 6.15
C ALA A 50 -0.03 5.60 5.71
N ILE A 51 -0.45 4.90 4.65
CA ILE A 51 -1.84 4.89 4.17
C ILE A 51 -2.76 4.27 5.22
N ALA A 52 -2.37 3.15 5.85
CA ALA A 52 -3.18 2.48 6.87
C ALA A 52 -3.42 3.37 8.10
N GLN A 53 -2.40 4.10 8.53
CA GLN A 53 -2.54 5.06 9.63
C GLN A 53 -3.51 6.20 9.27
N ALA A 54 -3.39 6.76 8.07
CA ALA A 54 -4.30 7.80 7.60
C ALA A 54 -5.73 7.25 7.40
N PHE A 55 -5.87 6.04 6.90
CA PHE A 55 -7.15 5.35 6.74
C PHE A 55 -7.86 5.15 8.08
N GLU A 56 -7.13 4.70 9.11
CA GLU A 56 -7.67 4.53 10.46
C GLU A 56 -8.12 5.86 11.07
N GLN A 57 -7.32 6.92 10.92
CA GLN A 57 -7.68 8.26 11.40
C GLN A 57 -8.94 8.82 10.71
N ASP A 58 -9.07 8.60 9.39
CA ASP A 58 -10.16 9.20 8.61
C ASP A 58 -11.47 8.40 8.69
N THR A 59 -11.40 7.07 8.91
CA THR A 59 -12.58 6.19 8.80
C THR A 59 -12.91 5.44 10.08
N GLY A 60 -11.99 5.38 11.04
CA GLY A 60 -12.10 4.52 12.22
C GLY A 60 -11.86 3.04 11.92
N HIS A 61 -11.74 2.60 10.66
CA HIS A 61 -11.42 1.23 10.30
C HIS A 61 -9.92 0.97 10.36
N LYS A 62 -9.52 -0.23 10.75
CA LYS A 62 -8.12 -0.61 10.90
C LYS A 62 -7.68 -1.62 9.83
N ALA A 63 -6.58 -1.35 9.13
CA ALA A 63 -5.97 -2.29 8.22
C ALA A 63 -4.90 -3.13 8.94
N VAL A 64 -5.10 -4.46 8.99
CA VAL A 64 -4.13 -5.42 9.54
C VAL A 64 -3.28 -5.94 8.39
N LEU A 65 -2.01 -5.53 8.35
CA LEU A 65 -1.12 -5.70 7.21
C LEU A 65 -0.22 -6.93 7.38
N ALA A 66 -0.18 -7.79 6.37
CA ALA A 66 0.82 -8.83 6.22
C ALA A 66 1.70 -8.52 5.00
N PHE A 67 3.02 -8.68 5.12
CA PHE A 67 3.97 -8.35 4.06
C PHE A 67 4.66 -9.60 3.52
N GLY A 68 4.73 -9.72 2.18
CA GLY A 68 5.32 -10.87 1.52
C GLY A 68 5.56 -10.63 0.03
N SER A 69 5.82 -11.68 -0.74
CA SER A 69 5.84 -11.61 -2.21
C SER A 69 4.46 -11.87 -2.79
N SER A 70 4.16 -11.32 -3.99
CA SER A 70 2.89 -11.57 -4.70
C SER A 70 2.65 -13.07 -4.88
N GLY A 71 3.67 -13.83 -5.31
CA GLY A 71 3.57 -15.27 -5.51
C GLY A 71 3.33 -16.05 -4.22
N SER A 72 3.93 -15.65 -3.09
CA SER A 72 3.65 -16.32 -1.81
C SER A 72 2.24 -16.05 -1.31
N PHE A 73 1.71 -14.85 -1.50
CA PHE A 73 0.31 -14.54 -1.18
C PHE A 73 -0.66 -15.27 -2.11
N TYR A 74 -0.33 -15.36 -3.42
CA TYR A 74 -1.12 -16.19 -4.33
C TYR A 74 -1.27 -17.62 -3.80
N ALA A 75 -0.15 -18.27 -3.44
CA ALA A 75 -0.17 -19.63 -2.90
C ALA A 75 -0.97 -19.74 -1.59
N GLN A 76 -0.82 -18.77 -0.67
CA GLN A 76 -1.58 -18.74 0.59
C GLN A 76 -3.08 -18.59 0.36
N ILE A 77 -3.49 -17.69 -0.55
CA ILE A 77 -4.90 -17.43 -0.88
C ILE A 77 -5.52 -18.66 -1.57
N MET A 78 -4.79 -19.30 -2.49
CA MET A 78 -5.19 -20.56 -3.11
C MET A 78 -5.40 -21.68 -2.09
N ASN A 79 -4.68 -21.66 -0.95
CA ASN A 79 -4.82 -22.60 0.16
C ASN A 79 -5.74 -22.08 1.28
N GLY A 80 -6.57 -21.08 1.02
CA GLY A 80 -7.63 -20.64 1.93
C GLY A 80 -7.22 -19.63 2.99
N ALA A 81 -6.08 -18.93 2.85
CA ALA A 81 -5.72 -17.84 3.75
C ALA A 81 -6.81 -16.74 3.74
N PRO A 82 -7.27 -16.26 4.91
CA PRO A 82 -8.46 -15.42 5.03
C PRO A 82 -8.19 -13.93 4.80
N PHE A 83 -7.30 -13.59 3.87
CA PHE A 83 -7.10 -12.20 3.46
C PHE A 83 -8.35 -11.65 2.76
N GLN A 84 -8.63 -10.38 3.01
CA GLN A 84 -9.79 -9.68 2.45
C GLN A 84 -9.43 -8.78 1.28
N VAL A 85 -8.20 -8.25 1.27
CA VAL A 85 -7.64 -7.42 0.19
C VAL A 85 -6.24 -7.91 -0.14
N LEU A 86 -5.89 -7.93 -1.42
CA LEU A 86 -4.52 -8.14 -1.89
C LEU A 86 -4.04 -6.90 -2.64
N LEU A 87 -2.87 -6.40 -2.26
CA LEU A 87 -2.07 -5.43 -3.03
C LEU A 87 -0.83 -6.16 -3.58
N ALA A 88 -0.89 -6.57 -4.84
CA ALA A 88 0.19 -7.28 -5.52
C ALA A 88 1.15 -6.31 -6.21
N ALA A 89 2.41 -6.72 -6.35
CA ALA A 89 3.42 -5.98 -7.12
C ALA A 89 3.37 -6.27 -8.63
N ASP A 90 2.33 -6.95 -9.10
CA ASP A 90 2.03 -7.24 -10.50
C ASP A 90 0.52 -7.21 -10.76
N ALA A 91 0.13 -7.23 -12.04
CA ALA A 91 -1.27 -7.31 -12.45
C ALA A 91 -1.74 -8.77 -12.65
N THR A 92 -0.81 -9.70 -12.84
CA THR A 92 -1.10 -11.10 -13.19
C THR A 92 -1.65 -11.88 -12.00
N THR A 93 -1.08 -11.68 -10.81
CA THR A 93 -1.52 -12.36 -9.59
C THR A 93 -2.99 -12.07 -9.27
N PRO A 94 -3.48 -10.80 -9.20
CA PRO A 94 -4.89 -10.51 -9.03
C PRO A 94 -5.78 -11.09 -10.14
N GLU A 95 -5.33 -11.04 -11.39
CA GLU A 95 -6.08 -11.63 -12.53
C GLU A 95 -6.25 -13.14 -12.39
N GLN A 96 -5.21 -13.86 -11.97
CA GLN A 96 -5.29 -15.31 -11.72
C GLN A 96 -6.26 -15.64 -10.58
N LEU A 97 -6.31 -14.82 -9.52
CA LEU A 97 -7.26 -14.99 -8.42
C LEU A 97 -8.71 -14.71 -8.86
N GLU A 98 -8.94 -13.75 -9.78
CA GLU A 98 -10.26 -13.55 -10.40
C GLU A 98 -10.67 -14.79 -11.22
N LYS A 99 -9.77 -15.34 -12.07
CA LYS A 99 -10.01 -16.56 -12.85
C LYS A 99 -10.26 -17.79 -11.97
N ALA A 100 -9.58 -17.88 -10.84
CA ALA A 100 -9.79 -18.94 -9.84
C ALA A 100 -11.04 -18.71 -8.98
N ALA A 101 -11.82 -17.68 -9.24
CA ALA A 101 -12.98 -17.27 -8.49
C ALA A 101 -12.70 -17.05 -6.99
N LEU A 102 -11.51 -16.60 -6.61
CA LEU A 102 -11.10 -16.25 -5.23
C LEU A 102 -11.09 -14.75 -5.00
N ALA A 103 -11.21 -13.95 -6.05
CA ALA A 103 -11.41 -12.51 -5.98
C ALA A 103 -12.81 -12.12 -6.49
N VAL A 104 -13.25 -10.92 -6.12
CA VAL A 104 -14.52 -10.34 -6.58
C VAL A 104 -14.33 -9.80 -7.99
N PRO A 105 -15.07 -10.28 -9.00
CA PRO A 105 -14.93 -9.82 -10.37
C PRO A 105 -15.10 -8.30 -10.50
N GLY A 106 -14.23 -7.66 -11.29
CA GLY A 106 -14.28 -6.23 -11.55
C GLY A 106 -13.80 -5.34 -10.39
N SER A 107 -13.33 -5.93 -9.27
CA SER A 107 -12.77 -5.16 -8.16
C SER A 107 -11.31 -4.79 -8.36
N ARG A 108 -10.63 -5.43 -9.32
CA ARG A 108 -9.22 -5.21 -9.62
C ARG A 108 -8.99 -3.84 -10.27
N PHE A 109 -7.96 -3.15 -9.79
CA PHE A 109 -7.46 -1.92 -10.42
C PHE A 109 -5.96 -1.77 -10.23
N THR A 110 -5.30 -1.09 -11.17
CA THR A 110 -3.91 -0.67 -11.03
C THR A 110 -3.86 0.47 -10.02
N TYR A 111 -3.05 0.32 -8.97
CA TYR A 111 -2.89 1.37 -7.96
C TYR A 111 -1.57 2.14 -8.12
N ALA A 112 -0.54 1.53 -8.73
CA ALA A 112 0.75 2.19 -8.95
C ALA A 112 1.61 1.46 -9.99
N THR A 113 2.57 2.18 -10.57
CA THR A 113 3.70 1.61 -11.30
C THR A 113 4.96 1.78 -10.47
N GLY A 114 5.65 0.66 -10.22
CA GLY A 114 6.86 0.63 -9.41
C GLY A 114 8.12 0.87 -10.25
N ARG A 115 9.19 1.29 -9.57
CA ARG A 115 10.51 1.52 -10.19
C ARG A 115 11.58 0.68 -9.49
N LEU A 116 12.51 0.15 -10.28
CA LEU A 116 13.66 -0.60 -9.77
C LEU A 116 14.83 0.36 -9.53
N VAL A 117 15.62 0.10 -8.49
CA VAL A 117 16.84 0.85 -8.17
C VAL A 117 17.97 -0.12 -7.83
N LEU A 118 19.16 0.12 -8.37
CA LEU A 118 20.40 -0.43 -7.81
C LEU A 118 20.79 0.45 -6.64
N TRP A 119 20.95 -0.12 -5.47
CA TRP A 119 21.21 0.62 -4.25
C TRP A 119 22.32 0.00 -3.41
N SER A 120 23.06 0.88 -2.74
CA SER A 120 24.01 0.56 -1.68
C SER A 120 23.77 1.43 -0.45
N LYS A 121 23.96 0.86 0.73
CA LYS A 121 23.95 1.63 1.98
C LYS A 121 25.10 2.66 2.06
N GLN A 122 26.19 2.42 1.32
CA GLN A 122 27.34 3.31 1.28
C GLN A 122 27.08 4.52 0.38
N ALA A 123 27.51 5.70 0.82
CA ALA A 123 27.27 6.96 0.10
C ALA A 123 27.90 7.02 -1.30
N ALA A 124 28.97 6.26 -1.56
CA ALA A 124 29.66 6.18 -2.84
C ALA A 124 29.69 4.75 -3.43
N GLY A 125 28.76 3.87 -3.00
CA GLY A 125 28.70 2.47 -3.45
C GLY A 125 28.15 2.28 -4.85
N VAL A 126 27.31 3.22 -5.31
CA VAL A 126 26.66 3.20 -6.64
C VAL A 126 26.79 4.57 -7.28
N ASP A 127 27.32 4.61 -8.51
CA ASP A 127 27.36 5.81 -9.33
C ASP A 127 26.04 6.05 -10.11
N ALA A 128 25.90 7.23 -10.69
CA ALA A 128 24.67 7.65 -11.38
C ALA A 128 24.29 6.80 -12.61
N ASN A 129 25.20 5.95 -13.10
CA ASN A 129 25.00 5.12 -14.30
C ASN A 129 24.99 3.61 -13.97
N GLY A 130 25.17 3.22 -12.69
CA GLY A 130 25.23 1.83 -12.26
C GLY A 130 26.47 1.09 -12.80
N ALA A 131 27.55 1.80 -13.14
CA ALA A 131 28.78 1.23 -13.72
C ALA A 131 29.43 0.20 -12.80
N VAL A 132 29.20 0.28 -11.49
CA VAL A 132 29.65 -0.69 -10.48
C VAL A 132 29.24 -2.13 -10.81
N LEU A 133 28.09 -2.34 -11.47
CA LEU A 133 27.65 -3.68 -11.91
C LEU A 133 28.61 -4.27 -12.95
N ARG A 134 29.13 -3.47 -13.90
CA ARG A 134 30.07 -3.90 -14.92
C ARG A 134 31.49 -4.00 -14.37
N ALA A 135 31.87 -3.08 -13.48
CA ALA A 135 33.17 -3.09 -12.84
C ALA A 135 33.36 -4.32 -11.93
N GLY A 136 32.26 -4.86 -11.38
CA GLY A 136 32.28 -6.05 -10.56
C GLY A 136 33.01 -5.87 -9.22
N SER A 137 33.16 -4.65 -8.73
CA SER A 137 33.88 -4.32 -7.49
C SER A 137 33.03 -4.56 -6.23
N PHE A 138 32.25 -5.63 -6.21
CA PHE A 138 31.43 -6.08 -5.08
C PHE A 138 31.41 -7.62 -5.01
N ARG A 139 31.11 -8.16 -3.84
CA ARG A 139 31.04 -9.62 -3.63
C ARG A 139 29.63 -10.15 -3.82
N LYS A 140 28.61 -9.45 -3.31
CA LYS A 140 27.23 -9.91 -3.29
C LYS A 140 26.28 -8.82 -3.76
N LEU A 141 25.31 -9.24 -4.59
CA LEU A 141 24.20 -8.44 -5.10
C LEU A 141 22.89 -9.08 -4.64
N ALA A 142 22.16 -8.40 -3.76
CA ALA A 142 20.86 -8.85 -3.29
C ALA A 142 19.77 -8.62 -4.34
N VAL A 143 18.95 -9.62 -4.55
CA VAL A 143 17.77 -9.59 -5.42
C VAL A 143 16.63 -10.35 -4.74
N ALA A 144 15.38 -10.07 -5.11
CA ALA A 144 14.28 -10.95 -4.72
C ALA A 144 14.23 -12.19 -5.61
N ASN A 145 13.66 -13.29 -5.11
CA ASN A 145 13.45 -14.50 -5.91
C ASN A 145 12.55 -14.19 -7.12
N PRO A 146 13.02 -14.37 -8.36
CA PRO A 146 12.29 -13.97 -9.57
C PRO A 146 11.03 -14.80 -9.82
N LYS A 147 10.92 -15.99 -9.21
CA LYS A 147 9.73 -16.85 -9.32
C LYS A 147 8.58 -16.40 -8.42
N LEU A 148 8.88 -15.65 -7.37
CA LEU A 148 7.91 -15.25 -6.34
C LEU A 148 7.62 -13.75 -6.33
N ALA A 149 8.58 -12.93 -6.76
CA ALA A 149 8.53 -11.49 -6.61
C ALA A 149 8.74 -10.77 -7.95
N PRO A 150 7.80 -9.90 -8.38
CA PRO A 150 7.91 -9.14 -9.63
C PRO A 150 9.17 -8.27 -9.72
N TYR A 151 9.60 -7.68 -8.61
CA TYR A 151 10.88 -6.94 -8.55
C TYR A 151 12.11 -7.85 -8.75
N GLY A 152 12.01 -9.12 -8.34
CA GLY A 152 13.03 -10.11 -8.64
C GLY A 152 13.10 -10.42 -10.14
N ALA A 153 11.95 -10.63 -10.79
CA ALA A 153 11.88 -10.80 -12.24
C ALA A 153 12.47 -9.59 -12.97
N ALA A 154 12.09 -8.36 -12.58
CA ALA A 154 12.63 -7.12 -13.15
C ALA A 154 14.14 -6.99 -12.96
N ALA A 155 14.68 -7.41 -11.80
CA ALA A 155 16.12 -7.43 -11.56
C ALA A 155 16.86 -8.39 -12.50
N TYR A 156 16.32 -9.58 -12.72
CA TYR A 156 16.89 -10.56 -13.65
C TYR A 156 16.82 -10.08 -15.10
N GLU A 157 15.69 -9.50 -15.51
CA GLU A 157 15.51 -8.89 -16.84
C GLU A 157 16.53 -7.75 -17.06
N THR A 158 16.73 -6.90 -16.03
CA THR A 158 17.73 -5.83 -16.08
C THR A 158 19.14 -6.37 -16.27
N LEU A 159 19.54 -7.36 -15.48
CA LEU A 159 20.87 -7.99 -15.60
C LEU A 159 21.03 -8.69 -16.96
N GLN A 160 19.98 -9.29 -17.49
CA GLN A 160 19.98 -9.91 -18.80
C GLN A 160 20.11 -8.86 -19.91
N SER A 161 19.36 -7.78 -19.87
CA SER A 161 19.43 -6.67 -20.83
C SER A 161 20.80 -6.00 -20.85
N LEU A 162 21.48 -5.95 -19.69
CA LEU A 162 22.85 -5.45 -19.57
C LEU A 162 23.93 -6.46 -19.99
N GLY A 163 23.56 -7.73 -20.27
CA GLY A 163 24.50 -8.81 -20.59
C GLY A 163 25.29 -9.32 -19.37
N LEU A 164 24.83 -9.04 -18.13
CA LEU A 164 25.57 -9.30 -16.89
C LEU A 164 25.04 -10.51 -16.12
N LEU A 165 23.87 -11.06 -16.46
CA LEU A 165 23.22 -12.10 -15.65
C LEU A 165 24.10 -13.33 -15.44
N GLN A 166 24.79 -13.81 -16.47
CA GLN A 166 25.62 -15.01 -16.38
C GLN A 166 26.88 -14.77 -15.53
N SER A 167 27.56 -13.64 -15.77
CA SER A 167 28.80 -13.29 -15.02
C SER A 167 28.56 -13.00 -13.55
N LEU A 168 27.37 -12.50 -13.20
CA LEU A 168 27.02 -12.14 -11.83
C LEU A 168 26.25 -13.26 -11.08
N ARG A 169 25.86 -14.34 -11.75
CA ARG A 169 25.01 -15.40 -11.18
C ARG A 169 25.55 -15.94 -9.84
N GLY A 170 26.84 -16.17 -9.71
CA GLY A 170 27.47 -16.65 -8.48
C GLY A 170 27.57 -15.63 -7.35
N ARG A 171 27.22 -14.37 -7.63
CA ARG A 171 27.19 -13.27 -6.65
C ARG A 171 25.79 -12.88 -6.20
N LEU A 172 24.74 -13.45 -6.83
CA LEU A 172 23.37 -13.14 -6.46
C LEU A 172 22.99 -13.80 -5.14
N VAL A 173 22.36 -13.02 -4.27
CA VAL A 173 21.77 -13.48 -3.01
C VAL A 173 20.28 -13.23 -3.10
N GLU A 174 19.49 -14.31 -3.16
CA GLU A 174 18.06 -14.24 -3.33
C GLU A 174 17.31 -14.17 -1.99
N GLY A 175 16.51 -13.13 -1.81
CA GLY A 175 15.50 -13.03 -0.75
C GLY A 175 14.16 -13.61 -1.20
N GLN A 176 13.37 -14.16 -0.28
CA GLN A 176 12.03 -14.67 -0.57
C GLN A 176 11.06 -13.59 -1.10
N ASN A 177 11.32 -12.34 -0.76
CA ASN A 177 10.63 -11.15 -1.24
C ASN A 177 11.60 -9.97 -1.28
N ILE A 178 11.14 -8.84 -1.83
CA ILE A 178 12.00 -7.65 -1.99
C ILE A 178 12.33 -6.98 -0.64
N GLY A 179 11.54 -7.19 0.41
CA GLY A 179 11.84 -6.74 1.76
C GLY A 179 13.06 -7.45 2.33
N GLN A 180 13.17 -8.77 2.14
CA GLN A 180 14.34 -9.53 2.56
C GLN A 180 15.59 -9.16 1.75
N ALA A 181 15.46 -8.93 0.44
CA ALA A 181 16.57 -8.43 -0.38
C ALA A 181 17.09 -7.08 0.14
N TYR A 182 16.19 -6.16 0.51
CA TYR A 182 16.57 -4.90 1.16
C TYR A 182 17.31 -5.14 2.47
N GLN A 183 16.85 -6.05 3.33
CA GLN A 183 17.48 -6.35 4.60
C GLN A 183 18.92 -6.89 4.42
N PHE A 184 19.20 -7.66 3.38
CA PHE A 184 20.56 -8.11 3.10
C PHE A 184 21.53 -6.94 2.86
N VAL A 185 21.10 -5.87 2.18
CA VAL A 185 21.94 -4.69 1.96
C VAL A 185 21.97 -3.80 3.22
N ALA A 186 20.84 -3.56 3.85
CA ALA A 186 20.74 -2.72 5.04
C ALA A 186 21.56 -3.25 6.21
N SER A 187 21.67 -4.58 6.36
CA SER A 187 22.49 -5.25 7.38
C SER A 187 23.96 -5.45 6.97
N GLY A 188 24.34 -5.13 5.72
CA GLY A 188 25.70 -5.33 5.21
C GLY A 188 26.02 -6.76 4.76
N ASN A 189 25.04 -7.65 4.70
CA ASN A 189 25.19 -9.01 4.17
C ASN A 189 25.34 -9.05 2.64
N ALA A 190 24.96 -7.97 1.94
CA ALA A 190 25.29 -7.69 0.55
C ALA A 190 25.72 -6.23 0.41
N GLU A 191 26.63 -5.95 -0.49
CA GLU A 191 27.12 -4.59 -0.75
C GLU A 191 26.13 -3.80 -1.60
N LEU A 192 25.44 -4.49 -2.53
CA LEU A 192 24.51 -3.91 -3.48
C LEU A 192 23.17 -4.68 -3.46
N GLY A 193 22.12 -4.03 -3.90
CA GLY A 193 20.82 -4.67 -4.16
C GLY A 193 20.07 -4.05 -5.33
N LEU A 194 19.43 -4.88 -6.14
CA LEU A 194 18.39 -4.43 -7.07
C LEU A 194 17.05 -4.49 -6.30
N LEU A 195 16.57 -3.33 -5.89
CA LEU A 195 15.51 -3.13 -4.90
C LEU A 195 14.35 -2.33 -5.48
N ALA A 196 13.23 -2.28 -4.76
CA ALA A 196 12.17 -1.34 -5.07
C ALA A 196 12.59 0.08 -4.67
N LEU A 197 12.38 1.06 -5.55
CA LEU A 197 12.73 2.46 -5.25
C LEU A 197 12.06 2.94 -3.96
N SER A 198 10.82 2.54 -3.72
CA SER A 198 10.03 2.87 -2.53
C SER A 198 10.64 2.46 -1.19
N GLN A 199 11.60 1.54 -1.19
CA GLN A 199 12.28 1.11 0.04
C GLN A 199 13.39 2.06 0.50
N VAL A 200 13.87 2.89 -0.43
CA VAL A 200 15.05 3.75 -0.23
C VAL A 200 14.82 5.20 -0.65
N TYR A 201 13.61 5.56 -1.03
CA TYR A 201 13.27 6.86 -1.60
C TYR A 201 12.05 7.47 -0.90
N VAL A 202 12.18 8.71 -0.48
CA VAL A 202 11.10 9.49 0.14
C VAL A 202 11.25 10.94 -0.31
N GLU A 203 10.12 11.56 -0.67
CA GLU A 203 10.04 13.00 -0.99
C GLU A 203 11.07 13.47 -2.01
N GLY A 204 11.22 12.75 -3.10
CA GLY A 204 12.07 13.19 -4.22
C GLY A 204 13.55 12.79 -4.12
N ARG A 205 14.00 12.09 -3.06
CA ARG A 205 15.41 11.75 -2.84
C ARG A 205 15.59 10.39 -2.20
N LEU A 206 16.78 9.82 -2.36
CA LEU A 206 17.20 8.67 -1.59
C LEU A 206 17.29 9.05 -0.11
N SER A 207 16.73 8.24 0.77
CA SER A 207 16.75 8.47 2.22
C SER A 207 18.13 8.30 2.82
N GLN A 208 18.94 7.42 2.21
CA GLN A 208 20.34 7.16 2.59
C GLN A 208 21.09 6.42 1.48
N GLY A 209 22.42 6.37 1.59
CA GLY A 209 23.28 5.61 0.67
C GLY A 209 23.41 6.25 -0.70
N SER A 210 23.63 5.43 -1.70
CA SER A 210 23.75 5.81 -3.11
C SER A 210 22.96 4.86 -3.99
N GLY A 211 22.51 5.32 -5.16
CA GLY A 211 21.71 4.47 -6.03
C GLY A 211 21.61 4.99 -7.46
N TRP A 212 21.35 4.04 -8.34
CA TRP A 212 21.02 4.26 -9.74
C TRP A 212 19.61 3.77 -10.01
N ILE A 213 18.71 4.68 -10.35
CA ILE A 213 17.36 4.31 -10.76
C ILE A 213 17.46 3.62 -12.11
N VAL A 214 17.05 2.36 -12.17
CA VAL A 214 17.15 1.55 -13.38
C VAL A 214 16.25 2.12 -14.47
N PRO A 215 16.78 2.37 -15.69
CA PRO A 215 15.96 2.82 -16.82
C PRO A 215 14.85 1.82 -17.16
N ALA A 216 13.65 2.34 -17.40
CA ALA A 216 12.44 1.54 -17.63
C ALA A 216 12.54 0.56 -18.83
N HIS A 217 13.39 0.84 -19.82
CA HIS A 217 13.58 -0.03 -20.99
C HIS A 217 14.40 -1.30 -20.71
N LEU A 218 15.03 -1.42 -19.53
CA LEU A 218 15.84 -2.58 -19.14
C LEU A 218 15.03 -3.73 -18.56
N HIS A 219 13.77 -3.52 -18.23
CA HIS A 219 12.85 -4.53 -17.70
C HIS A 219 11.40 -4.20 -18.10
N ARG A 220 10.52 -5.17 -17.99
CA ARG A 220 9.09 -4.93 -18.18
C ARG A 220 8.52 -3.99 -17.09
N PRO A 221 7.48 -3.19 -17.39
CA PRO A 221 6.82 -2.35 -16.40
C PRO A 221 6.36 -3.14 -15.18
N ILE A 222 6.59 -2.60 -13.98
CA ILE A 222 6.15 -3.21 -12.72
C ILE A 222 4.79 -2.62 -12.36
N THR A 223 3.77 -2.98 -13.13
CA THR A 223 2.39 -2.53 -12.92
C THR A 223 1.77 -3.28 -11.77
N GLN A 224 1.38 -2.57 -10.71
CA GLN A 224 0.88 -3.13 -9.46
C GLN A 224 -0.63 -3.01 -9.37
N ALA A 225 -1.30 -4.08 -8.96
CA ALA A 225 -2.75 -4.09 -8.88
C ALA A 225 -3.27 -4.54 -7.50
N ALA A 226 -4.36 -3.89 -7.08
CA ALA A 226 -5.14 -4.26 -5.91
C ALA A 226 -6.39 -5.02 -6.33
N VAL A 227 -6.87 -5.91 -5.47
CA VAL A 227 -8.10 -6.67 -5.68
C VAL A 227 -8.80 -6.97 -4.36
N LEU A 228 -10.13 -6.97 -4.38
CA LEU A 228 -10.98 -7.47 -3.30
C LEU A 228 -11.06 -9.00 -3.37
N LEU A 229 -10.67 -9.68 -2.32
CA LEU A 229 -10.82 -11.12 -2.22
C LEU A 229 -12.24 -11.50 -1.76
N LYS A 230 -12.65 -12.74 -2.01
CA LYS A 230 -14.00 -13.21 -1.64
C LYS A 230 -14.32 -13.02 -0.15
N ALA A 231 -13.33 -13.23 0.73
CA ALA A 231 -13.48 -13.03 2.16
C ALA A 231 -13.79 -11.57 2.55
N GLY A 232 -13.48 -10.61 1.68
CA GLY A 232 -13.73 -9.18 1.88
C GLY A 232 -15.00 -8.66 1.21
N ARG A 233 -15.74 -9.49 0.45
CA ARG A 233 -16.87 -9.04 -0.41
C ARG A 233 -17.86 -8.14 0.32
N ASP A 234 -18.31 -8.56 1.48
CA ASP A 234 -19.35 -7.90 2.25
C ASP A 234 -18.79 -7.20 3.50
N GLN A 235 -17.47 -6.93 3.52
CA GLN A 235 -16.78 -6.29 4.62
C GLN A 235 -16.65 -4.78 4.38
N PRO A 236 -17.34 -3.92 5.15
CA PRO A 236 -17.31 -2.47 4.95
C PRO A 236 -15.89 -1.89 4.98
N ALA A 237 -15.02 -2.35 5.89
CA ALA A 237 -13.65 -1.89 5.99
C ALA A 237 -12.81 -2.25 4.74
N ALA A 238 -13.04 -3.43 4.12
CA ALA A 238 -12.34 -3.82 2.90
C ALA A 238 -12.75 -2.97 1.69
N LEU A 239 -14.05 -2.70 1.55
CA LEU A 239 -14.58 -1.82 0.51
C LEU A 239 -14.10 -0.38 0.70
N ALA A 240 -14.14 0.12 1.93
CA ALA A 240 -13.65 1.45 2.28
C ALA A 240 -12.15 1.60 1.99
N LEU A 241 -11.32 0.58 2.31
CA LEU A 241 -9.90 0.62 2.02
C LEU A 241 -9.61 0.69 0.51
N LEU A 242 -10.31 -0.10 -0.31
CA LEU A 242 -10.12 -0.06 -1.78
C LEU A 242 -10.54 1.30 -2.37
N ALA A 243 -11.59 1.92 -1.83
CA ALA A 243 -11.97 3.27 -2.22
C ALA A 243 -10.92 4.30 -1.76
N TYR A 244 -10.41 4.18 -0.53
CA TYR A 244 -9.38 5.05 0.04
C TYR A 244 -8.08 5.03 -0.76
N LEU A 245 -7.66 3.86 -1.24
CA LEU A 245 -6.46 3.70 -2.07
C LEU A 245 -6.51 4.50 -3.38
N LYS A 246 -7.71 4.81 -3.89
CA LYS A 246 -7.93 5.66 -5.08
C LYS A 246 -8.03 7.16 -4.72
N GLY A 247 -8.08 7.49 -3.45
CA GLY A 247 -8.26 8.85 -2.97
C GLY A 247 -6.96 9.68 -2.96
N ALA A 248 -7.10 10.99 -2.93
CA ALA A 248 -5.99 11.94 -3.04
C ALA A 248 -4.90 11.74 -1.96
N LYS A 249 -5.27 11.39 -0.72
CA LYS A 249 -4.31 11.14 0.36
C LYS A 249 -3.41 9.94 0.06
N ALA A 250 -4.00 8.81 -0.34
CA ALA A 250 -3.24 7.61 -0.70
C ALA A 250 -2.34 7.85 -1.92
N LEU A 251 -2.85 8.53 -2.95
CA LEU A 251 -2.08 8.89 -4.13
C LEU A 251 -0.91 9.83 -3.80
N SER A 252 -1.09 10.78 -2.87
CA SER A 252 -0.01 11.64 -2.39
C SER A 252 1.08 10.85 -1.69
N VAL A 253 0.73 9.92 -0.81
CA VAL A 253 1.69 9.03 -0.16
C VAL A 253 2.44 8.19 -1.20
N MET A 254 1.75 7.59 -2.18
CA MET A 254 2.39 6.79 -3.23
C MET A 254 3.45 7.60 -3.98
N ARG A 255 3.13 8.86 -4.38
CA ARG A 255 4.08 9.75 -5.06
C ARG A 255 5.28 10.09 -4.19
N ALA A 256 5.09 10.33 -2.89
CA ALA A 256 6.17 10.61 -1.96
C ALA A 256 7.20 9.47 -1.89
N TYR A 257 6.77 8.22 -2.07
CA TYR A 257 7.64 7.04 -2.13
C TYR A 257 8.11 6.68 -3.54
N GLY A 258 7.94 7.56 -4.54
CA GLY A 258 8.46 7.39 -5.90
C GLY A 258 7.64 6.46 -6.79
N TYR A 259 6.38 6.19 -6.45
CA TYR A 259 5.45 5.52 -7.35
C TYR A 259 4.81 6.49 -8.34
N GLU A 260 4.44 5.95 -9.49
CA GLU A 260 3.60 6.60 -10.50
C GLU A 260 2.21 5.96 -10.41
N PRO A 261 1.26 6.59 -9.66
CA PRO A 261 -0.09 6.05 -9.49
C PRO A 261 -0.99 6.33 -10.68
#